data_bf858b5b7bb685fdb11ffa84b021f001
#
_entry.id   bf858b5b7bb685fdb11ffa84b021f001
#
_cell.length_a   1.000
_cell.length_b   1.000
_cell.length_c   1.000
_cell.angle_alpha   90.00
_cell.angle_beta   90.00
_cell.angle_gamma   90.00
#
_symmetry.space_group_name_H-M   'P 1'
#
loop_
_entity.id
_entity.type
_entity.pdbx_description
1 polymer ?
#
loop_
_entity_poly.entity_id
_entity_poly.type
_entity_poly.pdbx_seq_one_letter_code
_entity_poly.pdbx_strand_id
1 'polypeptide(L)'
;GKLMQKIVGIFIFNDIEVLDFCGPFEVLSVTRVDESKRADTISPFDVKLIAQTKEPITTTGKMKVIPDYDFESCPKLDILIVPGGMGTRKLMYEKDVLDFVLKKAKEVELLTSVCTGSLILANAKLLDGIESTTHWKSLERMENEFKNVKVCKDKHFVEDGNIITSAGISAGIDMALHIVKRYFGGEVAKATAKHMEYPYMIENKRKIVF
;
A
#
# COMPACT_ATOMS: atom_id res chain seq x y z
N GLY A 1 7.57 28.57 2.39
CA GLY A 1 7.36 27.89 3.64
C GLY A 1 7.85 26.45 3.59
N LYS A 2 8.03 25.87 4.75
CA LYS A 2 8.48 24.50 4.87
C LYS A 2 7.40 23.55 4.37
N LEU A 3 7.76 22.61 3.48
CA LEU A 3 6.84 21.59 2.98
C LEU A 3 6.36 20.70 4.14
N MET A 4 5.05 20.61 4.32
CA MET A 4 4.47 19.64 5.25
C MET A 4 4.31 18.29 4.54
N GLN A 5 5.07 17.32 5.00
CA GLN A 5 5.00 15.97 4.44
C GLN A 5 3.78 15.21 4.94
N LYS A 6 3.20 14.38 4.07
CA LYS A 6 2.26 13.35 4.48
C LYS A 6 3.04 12.16 5.03
N ILE A 7 2.69 11.71 6.22
CA ILE A 7 3.34 10.55 6.85
C ILE A 7 2.66 9.28 6.36
N VAL A 8 3.44 8.46 5.67
CA VAL A 8 2.98 7.19 5.12
C VAL A 8 3.58 6.06 5.94
N GLY A 9 2.73 5.23 6.54
CA GLY A 9 3.18 4.00 7.18
C GLY A 9 2.97 2.81 6.27
N ILE A 10 4.00 2.01 6.08
CA ILE A 10 3.89 0.73 5.39
C ILE A 10 4.07 -0.36 6.43
N PHE A 11 3.07 -1.22 6.62
CA PHE A 11 3.14 -2.33 7.55
C PHE A 11 4.01 -3.43 6.95
N ILE A 12 5.15 -3.74 7.60
CA ILE A 12 6.04 -4.82 7.18
C ILE A 12 6.03 -5.95 8.20
N PHE A 13 6.25 -7.17 7.72
CA PHE A 13 6.12 -8.38 8.54
C PHE A 13 6.92 -9.54 7.95
N ASN A 14 7.14 -10.58 8.72
CA ASN A 14 7.81 -11.79 8.23
C ASN A 14 7.01 -12.43 7.08
N ASP A 15 7.70 -12.90 6.06
CA ASP A 15 7.14 -13.48 4.84
C ASP A 15 6.29 -12.48 4.02
N ILE A 16 6.63 -11.19 4.12
CA ILE A 16 6.09 -10.15 3.23
C ILE A 16 6.68 -10.32 1.82
N GLU A 17 5.89 -10.01 0.80
CA GLU A 17 6.36 -9.93 -0.58
C GLU A 17 7.15 -8.63 -0.76
N VAL A 18 8.41 -8.74 -1.22
CA VAL A 18 9.34 -7.60 -1.27
C VAL A 18 8.79 -6.43 -2.09
N LEU A 19 8.34 -6.71 -3.31
CA LEU A 19 7.91 -5.62 -4.20
C LEU A 19 6.62 -4.95 -3.72
N ASP A 20 5.80 -5.65 -2.93
CA ASP A 20 4.55 -5.08 -2.39
C ASP A 20 4.81 -3.87 -1.51
N PHE A 21 5.94 -3.82 -0.81
CA PHE A 21 6.30 -2.65 0.00
C PHE A 21 7.40 -1.80 -0.63
N CYS A 22 8.38 -2.39 -1.30
CA CYS A 22 9.45 -1.64 -1.95
C CYS A 22 8.96 -0.82 -3.15
N GLY A 23 7.96 -1.32 -3.89
CA GLY A 23 7.37 -0.58 -5.01
C GLY A 23 6.76 0.74 -4.56
N PRO A 24 5.76 0.72 -3.66
CA PRO A 24 5.20 1.95 -3.11
C PRO A 24 6.22 2.81 -2.38
N PHE A 25 7.14 2.21 -1.63
CA PHE A 25 8.21 2.95 -0.94
C PHE A 25 9.01 3.79 -1.92
N GLU A 26 9.47 3.18 -3.01
CA GLU A 26 10.26 3.87 -4.03
C GLU A 26 9.48 5.03 -4.66
N VAL A 27 8.28 4.74 -5.15
CA VAL A 27 7.44 5.75 -5.81
C VAL A 27 7.25 6.98 -4.93
N LEU A 28 6.82 6.76 -3.69
CA LEU A 28 6.49 7.86 -2.78
C LEU A 28 7.74 8.59 -2.29
N SER A 29 8.87 7.88 -2.17
CA SER A 29 10.15 8.49 -1.74
C SER A 29 10.76 9.37 -2.81
N VAL A 30 10.62 9.02 -4.09
CA VAL A 30 11.25 9.79 -5.18
C VAL A 30 10.35 10.88 -5.75
N THR A 31 9.08 10.95 -5.35
CA THR A 31 8.16 12.00 -5.80
C THR A 31 8.69 13.38 -5.43
N ARG A 32 8.57 14.33 -6.37
CA ARG A 32 8.82 15.77 -6.13
C ARG A 32 7.64 16.56 -6.68
N VAL A 33 7.18 17.53 -5.91
CA VAL A 33 6.08 18.41 -6.36
C VAL A 33 6.52 19.21 -7.58
N ASP A 34 7.79 19.65 -7.59
CA ASP A 34 8.41 20.30 -8.73
C ASP A 34 9.69 19.55 -9.11
N GLU A 35 9.61 18.79 -10.21
CA GLU A 35 10.70 17.94 -10.68
C GLU A 35 11.97 18.75 -10.99
N SER A 36 11.82 19.99 -11.44
CA SER A 36 12.97 20.87 -11.75
C SER A 36 13.81 21.21 -10.52
N LYS A 37 13.23 21.06 -9.33
CA LYS A 37 13.90 21.33 -8.05
C LYS A 37 14.27 20.06 -7.29
N ARG A 38 14.36 18.93 -7.98
CA ARG A 38 14.61 17.62 -7.35
C ARG A 38 15.81 17.62 -6.42
N ALA A 39 16.93 18.23 -6.84
CA ALA A 39 18.17 18.22 -6.05
C ALA A 39 18.06 19.03 -4.75
N ASP A 40 17.16 20.01 -4.71
CA ASP A 40 17.05 20.96 -3.60
C ASP A 40 15.80 20.77 -2.74
N THR A 41 15.01 19.74 -3.04
CA THR A 41 13.76 19.46 -2.33
C THR A 41 13.67 18.00 -1.90
N ILE A 42 12.74 17.73 -1.00
CA ILE A 42 12.44 16.38 -0.54
C ILE A 42 11.06 15.93 -1.06
N SER A 43 10.77 14.66 -0.91
CA SER A 43 9.44 14.12 -1.24
C SER A 43 8.37 14.79 -0.36
N PRO A 44 7.16 15.01 -0.90
CA PRO A 44 6.00 15.41 -0.08
C PRO A 44 5.47 14.28 0.80
N PHE A 45 6.03 13.08 0.66
CA PHE A 45 5.67 11.91 1.47
C PHE A 45 6.88 11.51 2.34
N ASP A 46 6.64 11.35 3.64
CA ASP A 46 7.62 10.78 4.56
C ASP A 46 7.21 9.33 4.81
N VAL A 47 7.92 8.39 4.18
CA VAL A 47 7.56 6.97 4.20
C VAL A 47 8.29 6.24 5.31
N LYS A 48 7.52 5.61 6.19
CA LYS A 48 8.04 4.87 7.35
C LYS A 48 7.60 3.41 7.31
N LEU A 49 8.49 2.53 7.71
CA LEU A 49 8.23 1.10 7.81
C LEU A 49 7.83 0.78 9.25
N ILE A 50 6.67 0.16 9.41
CA ILE A 50 6.07 -0.14 10.72
C ILE A 50 5.93 -1.66 10.86
N ALA A 51 6.40 -2.22 11.96
CA ALA A 51 6.27 -3.66 12.24
C ALA A 51 5.65 -3.90 13.63
N GLN A 52 5.30 -5.14 13.92
CA GLN A 52 4.74 -5.52 15.22
C GLN A 52 5.73 -5.24 16.35
N THR A 53 7.01 -5.46 16.10
CA THR A 53 8.12 -5.22 17.06
C THR A 53 9.25 -4.48 16.32
N LYS A 54 10.24 -4.02 17.07
CA LYS A 54 11.43 -3.34 16.52
C LYS A 54 12.44 -4.30 15.92
N GLU A 55 12.24 -5.60 16.10
CA GLU A 55 13.14 -6.61 15.53
C GLU A 55 13.10 -6.60 14.00
N PRO A 56 14.22 -6.92 13.33
CA PRO A 56 14.22 -7.06 11.87
C PRO A 56 13.21 -8.12 11.42
N ILE A 57 12.52 -7.83 10.32
CA ILE A 57 11.67 -8.83 9.67
C ILE A 57 12.45 -9.53 8.56
N THR A 58 12.01 -10.71 8.19
CA THR A 58 12.58 -11.48 7.08
C THR A 58 11.52 -11.66 6.02
N THR A 59 11.79 -11.18 4.81
CA THR A 59 10.86 -11.25 3.68
C THR A 59 10.81 -12.64 3.06
N THR A 60 9.85 -12.86 2.18
CA THR A 60 9.95 -13.93 1.17
C THR A 60 11.24 -13.68 0.38
N GLY A 61 12.07 -14.67 0.20
CA GLY A 61 13.38 -14.50 -0.43
C GLY A 61 14.51 -14.14 0.54
N LYS A 62 14.19 -13.98 1.83
CA LYS A 62 15.15 -13.87 2.94
C LYS A 62 15.87 -12.52 3.08
N MET A 63 15.35 -11.46 2.48
CA MET A 63 15.84 -10.11 2.75
C MET A 63 15.51 -9.73 4.19
N LYS A 64 16.49 -9.15 4.92
CA LYS A 64 16.28 -8.61 6.26
C LYS A 64 15.95 -7.13 6.16
N VAL A 65 14.93 -6.69 6.90
CA VAL A 65 14.50 -5.29 6.90
C VAL A 65 14.29 -4.84 8.33
N ILE A 66 14.88 -3.70 8.67
CA ILE A 66 14.73 -3.09 10.00
C ILE A 66 13.59 -2.07 9.91
N PRO A 67 12.53 -2.22 10.75
CA PRO A 67 11.45 -1.23 10.78
C PRO A 67 11.90 0.08 11.41
N ASP A 68 11.24 1.18 11.02
CA ASP A 68 11.44 2.50 11.65
C ASP A 68 10.73 2.56 13.01
N TYR A 69 9.57 1.95 13.11
CA TYR A 69 8.73 1.95 14.31
C TYR A 69 8.06 0.59 14.50
N ASP A 70 7.72 0.28 15.76
CA ASP A 70 6.80 -0.80 16.05
C ASP A 70 5.36 -0.26 16.22
N PHE A 71 4.41 -1.13 16.55
CA PHE A 71 3.01 -0.71 16.74
C PHE A 71 2.87 0.31 17.87
N GLU A 72 3.65 0.15 18.93
CA GLU A 72 3.58 1.01 20.12
C GLU A 72 4.14 2.41 19.84
N SER A 73 5.26 2.50 19.15
CA SER A 73 5.94 3.76 18.85
C SER A 73 5.48 4.43 17.58
N CYS A 74 4.58 3.80 16.81
CA CYS A 74 4.11 4.31 15.53
C CYS A 74 3.47 5.70 15.70
N PRO A 75 3.94 6.71 14.95
CA PRO A 75 3.34 8.04 15.00
C PRO A 75 1.96 8.05 14.33
N LYS A 76 1.26 9.17 14.44
CA LYS A 76 0.04 9.39 13.67
C LYS A 76 0.36 9.34 12.18
N LEU A 77 -0.41 8.56 11.44
CA LEU A 77 -0.24 8.38 10.01
C LEU A 77 -1.29 9.14 9.22
N ASP A 78 -0.91 9.65 8.06
CA ASP A 78 -1.85 10.21 7.08
C ASP A 78 -2.31 9.13 6.09
N ILE A 79 -1.43 8.20 5.77
CA ILE A 79 -1.68 7.11 4.83
C ILE A 79 -1.17 5.81 5.44
N LEU A 80 -1.94 4.73 5.35
CA LEU A 80 -1.49 3.38 5.69
C LEU A 80 -1.49 2.51 4.44
N ILE A 81 -0.38 1.80 4.21
CA ILE A 81 -0.26 0.80 3.14
C ILE A 81 -0.05 -0.56 3.80
N VAL A 82 -0.94 -1.51 3.48
CA VAL A 82 -0.87 -2.88 3.98
C VAL A 82 -0.49 -3.81 2.82
N PRO A 83 0.79 -4.20 2.73
CA PRO A 83 1.26 -5.13 1.71
C PRO A 83 0.79 -6.56 1.96
N GLY A 84 1.02 -7.42 0.97
CA GLY A 84 0.71 -8.82 1.04
C GLY A 84 1.94 -9.72 1.14
N GLY A 85 1.72 -10.98 0.86
CA GLY A 85 2.70 -12.05 0.96
C GLY A 85 2.15 -13.21 1.79
N MET A 86 2.91 -14.29 1.86
CA MET A 86 2.49 -15.49 2.59
C MET A 86 2.20 -15.23 4.07
N GLY A 87 2.87 -14.24 4.66
CA GLY A 87 2.64 -13.87 6.06
C GLY A 87 1.23 -13.42 6.37
N THR A 88 0.47 -12.93 5.38
CA THR A 88 -0.90 -12.49 5.60
C THR A 88 -1.82 -13.62 6.04
N ARG A 89 -1.52 -14.86 5.66
CA ARG A 89 -2.33 -16.04 6.02
C ARG A 89 -2.46 -16.22 7.53
N LYS A 90 -1.41 -15.88 8.25
CA LYS A 90 -1.38 -15.93 9.72
C LYS A 90 -1.84 -14.61 10.33
N LEU A 91 -1.28 -13.50 9.83
CA LEU A 91 -1.47 -12.17 10.40
C LEU A 91 -2.92 -11.71 10.37
N MET A 92 -3.67 -12.11 9.36
CA MET A 92 -5.08 -11.70 9.23
C MET A 92 -5.96 -12.21 10.38
N TYR A 93 -5.46 -13.15 11.19
CA TYR A 93 -6.17 -13.68 12.37
C TYR A 93 -5.55 -13.24 13.69
N GLU A 94 -4.44 -12.50 13.67
CA GLU A 94 -3.79 -12.03 14.89
C GLU A 94 -4.47 -10.77 15.42
N LYS A 95 -4.88 -10.81 16.68
CA LYS A 95 -5.63 -9.74 17.31
C LYS A 95 -4.87 -8.41 17.32
N ASP A 96 -3.58 -8.41 17.63
CA ASP A 96 -2.78 -7.19 17.68
C ASP A 96 -2.64 -6.53 16.30
N VAL A 97 -2.56 -7.33 15.23
CA VAL A 97 -2.52 -6.82 13.85
C VAL A 97 -3.85 -6.18 13.49
N LEU A 98 -4.96 -6.88 13.78
CA LEU A 98 -6.30 -6.35 13.49
C LEU A 98 -6.58 -5.08 14.28
N ASP A 99 -6.21 -5.05 15.56
CA ASP A 99 -6.37 -3.88 16.42
C ASP A 99 -5.57 -2.67 15.90
N PHE A 100 -4.31 -2.91 15.47
CA PHE A 100 -3.46 -1.86 14.89
C PHE A 100 -4.08 -1.29 13.61
N VAL A 101 -4.49 -2.17 12.70
CA VAL A 101 -5.07 -1.76 11.42
C VAL A 101 -6.39 -1.00 11.64
N LEU A 102 -7.24 -1.46 12.55
CA LEU A 102 -8.48 -0.78 12.90
C LEU A 102 -8.23 0.61 13.50
N LYS A 103 -7.26 0.70 14.41
CA LYS A 103 -6.87 1.98 15.02
C LYS A 103 -6.37 2.96 13.96
N LYS A 104 -5.46 2.52 13.10
CA LYS A 104 -4.89 3.38 12.06
C LYS A 104 -5.92 3.75 10.99
N ALA A 105 -6.83 2.85 10.65
CA ALA A 105 -7.90 3.11 9.68
C ALA A 105 -8.79 4.31 10.10
N LYS A 106 -9.00 4.50 11.40
CA LYS A 106 -9.77 5.65 11.92
C LYS A 106 -9.00 6.97 11.85
N GLU A 107 -7.69 6.90 11.81
CA GLU A 107 -6.79 8.04 11.89
C GLU A 107 -6.38 8.55 10.51
N VAL A 108 -6.19 7.64 9.54
CA VAL A 108 -5.63 7.98 8.23
C VAL A 108 -6.67 8.63 7.32
N GLU A 109 -6.21 9.51 6.45
CA GLU A 109 -7.04 10.06 5.37
C GLU A 109 -7.13 9.11 4.17
N LEU A 110 -6.19 8.14 4.07
CA LEU A 110 -6.18 7.15 3.00
C LEU A 110 -5.68 5.80 3.52
N LEU A 111 -6.50 4.76 3.35
CA LEU A 111 -6.17 3.38 3.69
C LEU A 111 -5.95 2.60 2.40
N THR A 112 -4.81 1.91 2.30
CA THR A 112 -4.49 1.16 1.07
C THR A 112 -3.97 -0.23 1.35
N SER A 113 -4.08 -1.10 0.36
CA SER A 113 -3.49 -2.44 0.40
C SER A 113 -2.94 -2.84 -0.96
N VAL A 114 -1.94 -3.72 -0.94
CA VAL A 114 -1.34 -4.32 -2.14
C VAL A 114 -1.49 -5.83 -2.01
N CYS A 115 -1.85 -6.50 -3.11
CA CYS A 115 -1.86 -7.97 -3.13
C CYS A 115 -2.78 -8.52 -2.03
N THR A 116 -2.33 -9.54 -1.29
CA THR A 116 -3.10 -10.17 -0.21
C THR A 116 -3.21 -9.34 1.06
N GLY A 117 -2.60 -8.15 1.10
CA GLY A 117 -2.82 -7.21 2.21
C GLY A 117 -4.29 -6.86 2.40
N SER A 118 -5.07 -6.87 1.32
CA SER A 118 -6.51 -6.65 1.36
C SER A 118 -7.25 -7.71 2.20
N LEU A 119 -6.72 -8.92 2.35
CA LEU A 119 -7.34 -9.95 3.18
C LEU A 119 -7.27 -9.59 4.67
N ILE A 120 -6.22 -8.91 5.09
CA ILE A 120 -6.13 -8.37 6.45
C ILE A 120 -7.23 -7.32 6.65
N LEU A 121 -7.38 -6.40 5.70
CA LEU A 121 -8.43 -5.37 5.74
C LEU A 121 -9.83 -5.99 5.72
N ALA A 122 -10.04 -7.01 4.88
CA ALA A 122 -11.32 -7.70 4.77
C ALA A 122 -11.68 -8.41 6.08
N ASN A 123 -10.72 -9.08 6.71
CA ASN A 123 -10.97 -9.77 7.98
C ASN A 123 -11.21 -8.79 9.14
N ALA A 124 -10.67 -7.58 9.05
CA ALA A 124 -10.97 -6.49 9.98
C ALA A 124 -12.31 -5.80 9.68
N LYS A 125 -13.04 -6.28 8.66
CA LYS A 125 -14.33 -5.75 8.19
C LYS A 125 -14.26 -4.32 7.64
N LEU A 126 -13.07 -3.86 7.29
CA LEU A 126 -12.85 -2.53 6.72
C LEU A 126 -13.27 -2.43 5.25
N LEU A 127 -13.42 -3.57 4.57
CA LEU A 127 -13.83 -3.62 3.17
C LEU A 127 -15.31 -3.99 2.99
N ASP A 128 -16.09 -4.10 4.07
CA ASP A 128 -17.53 -4.38 3.97
C ASP A 128 -18.23 -3.27 3.19
N GLY A 129 -18.94 -3.64 2.12
CA GLY A 129 -19.62 -2.69 1.23
C GLY A 129 -18.68 -1.92 0.29
N ILE A 130 -17.38 -2.21 0.31
CA ILE A 130 -16.36 -1.49 -0.43
C ILE A 130 -15.95 -2.29 -1.68
N GLU A 131 -15.89 -1.62 -2.82
CA GLU A 131 -15.35 -2.21 -4.04
C GLU A 131 -13.84 -2.38 -3.88
N SER A 132 -13.35 -3.60 -4.02
CA SER A 132 -11.97 -3.96 -3.68
C SER A 132 -11.41 -5.04 -4.59
N THR A 133 -10.08 -5.12 -4.66
CA THR A 133 -9.39 -6.20 -5.36
C THR A 133 -8.23 -6.74 -4.53
N THR A 134 -7.63 -7.81 -5.02
CA THR A 134 -6.51 -8.48 -4.38
C THR A 134 -5.62 -9.14 -5.44
N HIS A 135 -4.62 -9.90 -5.02
CA HIS A 135 -3.82 -10.72 -5.92
C HIS A 135 -4.74 -11.68 -6.71
N TRP A 136 -4.45 -11.92 -7.98
CA TRP A 136 -5.31 -12.73 -8.84
C TRP A 136 -5.61 -14.12 -8.27
N LYS A 137 -4.64 -14.76 -7.62
CA LYS A 137 -4.82 -16.08 -7.00
C LYS A 137 -5.78 -16.07 -5.81
N SER A 138 -6.04 -14.91 -5.23
CA SER A 138 -6.89 -14.76 -4.04
C SER A 138 -8.25 -14.15 -4.33
N LEU A 139 -8.57 -13.85 -5.58
CA LEU A 139 -9.88 -13.25 -5.96
C LEU A 139 -11.04 -14.15 -5.56
N GLU A 140 -10.96 -15.43 -5.89
CA GLU A 140 -12.00 -16.41 -5.55
C GLU A 140 -12.15 -16.55 -4.04
N ARG A 141 -11.05 -16.62 -3.32
CA ARG A 141 -11.04 -16.67 -1.86
C ARG A 141 -11.73 -15.44 -1.25
N MET A 142 -11.41 -14.25 -1.76
CA MET A 142 -12.02 -13.01 -1.29
C MET A 142 -13.55 -13.05 -1.49
N GLU A 143 -14.01 -13.48 -2.65
CA GLU A 143 -15.45 -13.63 -2.92
C GLU A 143 -16.12 -14.63 -1.99
N ASN A 144 -15.49 -15.77 -1.76
CA ASN A 144 -16.08 -16.86 -1.01
C ASN A 144 -16.08 -16.63 0.50
N GLU A 145 -15.01 -16.05 1.04
CA GLU A 145 -14.85 -15.86 2.48
C GLU A 145 -15.38 -14.51 3.00
N PHE A 146 -15.43 -13.49 2.15
CA PHE A 146 -15.81 -12.13 2.55
C PHE A 146 -17.00 -11.65 1.72
N LYS A 147 -18.19 -12.18 2.04
CA LYS A 147 -19.43 -11.97 1.25
C LYS A 147 -19.86 -10.49 1.16
N ASN A 148 -19.45 -9.64 2.11
CA ASN A 148 -19.83 -8.25 2.11
C ASN A 148 -18.87 -7.36 1.29
N VAL A 149 -17.77 -7.92 0.79
CA VAL A 149 -16.82 -7.19 -0.07
C VAL A 149 -17.30 -7.26 -1.51
N LYS A 150 -17.27 -6.12 -2.20
CA LYS A 150 -17.58 -6.05 -3.63
C LYS A 150 -16.31 -6.29 -4.43
N VAL A 151 -16.05 -7.55 -4.81
CA VAL A 151 -14.81 -7.95 -5.45
C VAL A 151 -14.79 -7.51 -6.91
N CYS A 152 -13.76 -6.73 -7.28
CA CYS A 152 -13.50 -6.29 -8.64
C CYS A 152 -12.36 -7.10 -9.24
N LYS A 153 -12.58 -7.73 -10.39
CA LYS A 153 -11.62 -8.67 -11.00
C LYS A 153 -10.87 -8.10 -12.21
N ASP A 154 -11.35 -7.01 -12.77
CA ASP A 154 -10.85 -6.48 -14.05
C ASP A 154 -9.97 -5.26 -13.93
N LYS A 155 -9.88 -4.66 -12.75
CA LYS A 155 -9.04 -3.47 -12.50
C LYS A 155 -7.72 -3.86 -11.84
N HIS A 156 -6.70 -3.08 -12.14
CA HIS A 156 -5.36 -3.23 -11.58
C HIS A 156 -5.28 -2.71 -10.14
N PHE A 157 -5.98 -1.61 -9.88
CA PHE A 157 -6.25 -1.11 -8.53
C PHE A 157 -7.68 -0.56 -8.49
N VAL A 158 -8.26 -0.49 -7.31
CA VAL A 158 -9.64 -0.05 -7.10
C VAL A 158 -9.65 1.02 -6.02
N GLU A 159 -10.24 2.18 -6.35
CA GLU A 159 -10.45 3.26 -5.40
C GLU A 159 -11.94 3.35 -5.07
N ASP A 160 -12.26 3.28 -3.79
CA ASP A 160 -13.62 3.45 -3.28
C ASP A 160 -13.55 4.36 -2.05
N GLY A 161 -13.95 5.62 -2.21
CA GLY A 161 -13.83 6.62 -1.16
C GLY A 161 -12.36 6.86 -0.78
N ASN A 162 -12.04 6.62 0.48
CA ASN A 162 -10.68 6.77 1.00
C ASN A 162 -9.94 5.42 1.15
N ILE A 163 -10.37 4.41 0.41
CA ILE A 163 -9.74 3.09 0.41
C ILE A 163 -9.30 2.76 -1.01
N ILE A 164 -8.03 2.39 -1.17
CA ILE A 164 -7.48 1.91 -2.45
C ILE A 164 -6.88 0.53 -2.22
N THR A 165 -7.33 -0.45 -3.01
CA THR A 165 -6.76 -1.80 -3.00
C THR A 165 -6.18 -2.10 -4.36
N SER A 166 -5.07 -2.84 -4.42
CA SER A 166 -4.44 -3.17 -5.69
C SER A 166 -4.28 -4.67 -5.89
N ALA A 167 -4.12 -5.04 -7.14
CA ALA A 167 -3.71 -6.37 -7.55
C ALA A 167 -2.30 -6.68 -7.01
N GLY A 168 -1.75 -7.84 -7.39
CA GLY A 168 -0.51 -8.35 -6.81
C GLY A 168 0.75 -7.69 -7.30
N ILE A 169 1.70 -7.70 -6.44
CA ILE A 169 3.13 -7.44 -6.60
C ILE A 169 3.43 -6.13 -7.34
N SER A 170 3.65 -6.16 -8.67
CA SER A 170 3.98 -4.95 -9.46
C SER A 170 2.85 -3.91 -9.47
N ALA A 171 1.61 -4.32 -9.19
CA ALA A 171 0.47 -3.41 -9.16
C ALA A 171 0.57 -2.34 -8.07
N GLY A 172 1.33 -2.60 -7.02
CA GLY A 172 1.59 -1.62 -5.97
C GLY A 172 2.31 -0.37 -6.47
N ILE A 173 3.11 -0.50 -7.53
CA ILE A 173 3.79 0.64 -8.16
C ILE A 173 2.75 1.55 -8.82
N ASP A 174 1.85 0.97 -9.61
CA ASP A 174 0.79 1.74 -10.29
C ASP A 174 -0.18 2.38 -9.28
N MET A 175 -0.51 1.65 -8.21
CA MET A 175 -1.32 2.19 -7.12
C MET A 175 -0.63 3.38 -6.47
N ALA A 176 0.66 3.29 -6.18
CA ALA A 176 1.42 4.39 -5.57
C ALA A 176 1.47 5.61 -6.48
N LEU A 177 1.64 5.42 -7.79
CA LEU A 177 1.56 6.52 -8.76
C LEU A 177 0.16 7.15 -8.76
N HIS A 178 -0.88 6.35 -8.57
CA HIS A 178 -2.25 6.87 -8.42
C HIS A 178 -2.40 7.67 -7.11
N ILE A 179 -1.77 7.26 -6.03
CA ILE A 179 -1.74 8.03 -4.79
C ILE A 179 -1.09 9.40 -5.04
N VAL A 180 0.04 9.43 -5.75
CA VAL A 180 0.69 10.69 -6.14
C VAL A 180 -0.28 11.57 -6.94
N LYS A 181 -0.98 10.99 -7.91
CA LYS A 181 -1.98 11.70 -8.71
C LYS A 181 -3.11 12.27 -7.84
N ARG A 182 -3.61 11.48 -6.88
CA ARG A 182 -4.69 11.90 -5.98
C ARG A 182 -4.30 13.13 -5.16
N TYR A 183 -3.05 13.19 -4.69
CA TYR A 183 -2.58 14.29 -3.83
C TYR A 183 -2.01 15.48 -4.61
N PHE A 184 -1.35 15.25 -5.74
CA PHE A 184 -0.57 16.29 -6.42
C PHE A 184 -0.88 16.43 -7.91
N GLY A 185 -1.79 15.63 -8.44
CA GLY A 185 -2.20 15.71 -9.84
C GLY A 185 -1.42 14.81 -10.78
N GLY A 186 -1.97 14.64 -11.99
CA GLY A 186 -1.43 13.72 -12.98
C GLY A 186 -0.04 14.09 -13.49
N GLU A 187 0.29 15.39 -13.58
CA GLU A 187 1.60 15.81 -14.07
C GLU A 187 2.72 15.40 -13.11
N VAL A 188 2.49 15.52 -11.79
CA VAL A 188 3.46 15.07 -10.78
C VAL A 188 3.61 13.54 -10.84
N ALA A 189 2.50 12.80 -10.99
CA ALA A 189 2.55 11.35 -11.14
C ALA A 189 3.34 10.91 -12.37
N LYS A 190 3.11 11.55 -13.52
CA LYS A 190 3.84 11.27 -14.76
C LYS A 190 5.33 11.59 -14.63
N ALA A 191 5.67 12.72 -14.00
CA ALA A 191 7.05 13.10 -13.76
C ALA A 191 7.76 12.11 -12.84
N THR A 192 7.06 11.60 -11.82
CA THR A 192 7.59 10.57 -10.92
C THR A 192 7.89 9.29 -11.69
N ALA A 193 6.94 8.81 -12.50
CA ALA A 193 7.12 7.62 -13.34
C ALA A 193 8.28 7.80 -14.31
N LYS A 194 8.41 8.96 -14.94
CA LYS A 194 9.51 9.27 -15.85
C LYS A 194 10.86 9.23 -15.14
N HIS A 195 10.94 9.81 -13.93
CA HIS A 195 12.17 9.76 -13.13
C HIS A 195 12.57 8.31 -12.84
N MET A 196 11.61 7.45 -12.59
CA MET A 196 11.83 6.02 -12.35
C MET A 196 12.07 5.23 -13.62
N GLU A 197 11.96 5.84 -14.79
CA GLU A 197 11.95 5.15 -16.10
C GLU A 197 10.89 4.02 -16.13
N TYR A 198 9.74 4.31 -15.52
CA TYR A 198 8.63 3.37 -15.39
C TYR A 198 7.46 3.81 -16.30
N PRO A 199 6.88 2.89 -17.12
CA PRO A 199 5.77 3.24 -18.00
C PRO A 199 4.52 3.61 -17.19
N TYR A 200 4.07 4.86 -17.34
CA TYR A 200 2.88 5.34 -16.65
C TYR A 200 1.63 4.68 -17.19
N MET A 201 0.80 4.13 -16.30
CA MET A 201 -0.42 3.43 -16.68
C MET A 201 -1.52 4.42 -17.13
N ILE A 202 -1.98 4.29 -18.37
CA ILE A 202 -3.04 5.12 -18.92
C ILE A 202 -4.42 4.53 -18.58
N GLU A 203 -4.56 3.20 -18.66
CA GLU A 203 -5.80 2.49 -18.37
C GLU A 203 -5.66 1.62 -17.13
N ASN A 204 -6.62 1.71 -16.22
CA ASN A 204 -6.65 0.91 -14.99
C ASN A 204 -7.30 -0.45 -15.27
N LYS A 205 -6.61 -1.29 -16.05
CA LYS A 205 -7.05 -2.65 -16.34
C LYS A 205 -5.99 -3.65 -15.92
N ARG A 206 -6.42 -4.84 -15.49
CA ARG A 206 -5.49 -5.93 -15.27
C ARG A 206 -4.81 -6.29 -16.60
N LYS A 207 -3.48 -6.33 -16.57
CA LYS A 207 -2.68 -6.63 -17.76
C LYS A 207 -2.44 -8.13 -17.93
N ILE A 208 -2.70 -8.91 -16.90
CA ILE A 208 -2.49 -10.37 -16.89
C ILE A 208 -3.81 -11.07 -17.16
N VAL A 209 -3.77 -11.98 -18.13
CA VAL A 209 -4.88 -12.90 -18.41
C VAL A 209 -4.62 -14.19 -17.63
N PHE A 210 -5.59 -14.62 -16.85
CA PHE A 210 -5.48 -15.81 -16.00
C PHE A 210 -6.76 -16.62 -16.01
#